data_80d08b1606b80f5010812799c16cc1bb
#
_entry.id   80d08b1606b80f5010812799c16cc1bb
#
_cell.length_a   1.000
_cell.length_b   1.000
_cell.length_c   1.000
_cell.angle_alpha   90.00
_cell.angle_beta   90.00
_cell.angle_gamma   90.00
#
_symmetry.space_group_name_H-M   'P 1'
#
loop_
_entity.id
_entity.type
_entity.pdbx_description
1 polymer ?
#
loop_
_entity_poly.entity_id
_entity_poly.type
_entity_poly.pdbx_seq_one_letter_code
_entity_poly.pdbx_strand_id
1 'polypeptide(L)'
;MAEIAEGGGGDHGKGKKRAKKQSTRVDMTPMVDLAFLLLTFFVLTSTFNKPKSMELSLPAPPEKPEDMPPVKNGVTFLLTKDDRIFWYAGEFYAEGNDKGKPATTLEETNFSKDGLHALLLDKNGWTISEKKRVTEEGIKKKLADTTLTKEVNKVLADTKAITVLIKTDDQATYRNAIDMLDELKICDVGKRVIGIEMTQSEFNLLQAKTK
;
A
#
# COMPACT_ATOMS: atom_id res chain seq x y z
N MET A 1 48.38 -8.02 -9.49
CA MET A 1 49.83 -8.36 -9.53
C MET A 1 50.60 -7.07 -9.79
N ALA A 2 51.25 -6.54 -8.77
CA ALA A 2 52.26 -5.50 -8.93
C ALA A 2 53.41 -5.86 -8.01
N GLU A 3 54.41 -6.49 -8.63
CA GLU A 3 55.67 -6.85 -8.05
C GLU A 3 56.62 -5.66 -8.23
N ILE A 4 57.14 -5.11 -7.14
CA ILE A 4 58.23 -4.14 -7.18
C ILE A 4 59.46 -4.85 -6.68
N ALA A 5 60.34 -5.16 -7.63
CA ALA A 5 61.70 -5.66 -7.35
C ALA A 5 62.59 -4.48 -6.98
N GLU A 6 63.19 -4.52 -5.79
CA GLU A 6 64.22 -3.57 -5.37
C GLU A 6 65.57 -4.24 -5.30
N GLY A 7 66.52 -3.69 -6.06
CA GLY A 7 67.80 -4.22 -6.33
C GLY A 7 68.79 -4.14 -5.16
N GLY A 8 69.74 -5.09 -5.18
CA GLY A 8 70.77 -5.19 -4.19
C GLY A 8 71.94 -4.21 -4.35
N GLY A 9 72.38 -3.67 -3.23
CA GLY A 9 73.72 -3.03 -3.13
C GLY A 9 74.54 -3.80 -2.14
N GLY A 10 75.74 -4.27 -2.65
CA GLY A 10 76.73 -4.95 -1.84
C GLY A 10 77.57 -3.96 -1.03
N ASP A 11 77.87 -4.35 0.21
CA ASP A 11 78.96 -3.71 0.94
C ASP A 11 79.84 -4.77 1.69
N HIS A 12 81.15 -4.64 1.51
CA HIS A 12 82.14 -5.40 2.20
C HIS A 12 82.50 -4.72 3.54
N GLY A 13 82.04 -5.32 4.64
CA GLY A 13 82.43 -4.86 5.96
C GLY A 13 82.37 -6.01 6.99
N LYS A 14 83.55 -6.36 7.60
CA LYS A 14 83.66 -7.26 8.76
C LYS A 14 82.95 -6.65 9.95
N GLY A 15 81.73 -6.96 10.14
CA GLY A 15 80.96 -6.57 11.33
C GLY A 15 79.84 -7.57 11.62
N LYS A 16 79.59 -7.85 12.91
CA LYS A 16 78.57 -8.75 13.40
C LYS A 16 77.30 -8.74 12.51
N LYS A 17 76.93 -9.90 11.97
CA LYS A 17 75.67 -10.06 11.22
C LYS A 17 74.50 -9.64 12.05
N ARG A 18 73.97 -8.45 11.81
CA ARG A 18 72.69 -8.02 12.32
C ARG A 18 71.63 -8.94 11.73
N ALA A 19 70.78 -9.51 12.58
CA ALA A 19 69.61 -10.26 12.12
C ALA A 19 68.84 -9.43 11.15
N LYS A 20 68.65 -9.94 9.92
CA LYS A 20 67.88 -9.32 8.87
C LYS A 20 66.45 -9.15 9.40
N LYS A 21 66.05 -7.92 9.66
CA LYS A 21 64.64 -7.64 10.00
C LYS A 21 63.79 -8.18 8.84
N GLN A 22 63.10 -9.28 9.04
CA GLN A 22 62.06 -9.71 8.13
C GLN A 22 60.97 -8.64 8.18
N SER A 23 60.76 -7.97 7.06
CA SER A 23 59.59 -7.15 6.86
C SER A 23 58.39 -8.07 6.95
N THR A 24 57.62 -7.98 8.02
CA THR A 24 56.31 -8.62 8.16
C THR A 24 55.38 -7.92 7.16
N ARG A 25 55.39 -8.44 5.92
CA ARG A 25 54.34 -8.05 4.99
C ARG A 25 53.05 -8.68 5.51
N VAL A 26 52.17 -7.86 6.10
CA VAL A 26 50.83 -8.27 6.45
C VAL A 26 50.07 -8.42 5.14
N ASP A 27 49.68 -9.65 4.83
CA ASP A 27 48.80 -9.88 3.67
C ASP A 27 47.44 -9.27 3.97
N MET A 28 47.10 -8.21 3.23
CA MET A 28 45.85 -7.47 3.40
C MET A 28 44.68 -8.14 2.68
N THR A 29 44.91 -9.18 1.89
CA THR A 29 43.90 -9.87 1.10
C THR A 29 42.75 -10.39 1.95
N PRO A 30 42.95 -11.05 3.11
CA PRO A 30 41.88 -11.54 3.96
C PRO A 30 41.04 -10.41 4.56
N MET A 31 41.66 -9.26 4.87
CA MET A 31 40.94 -8.11 5.42
C MET A 31 40.05 -7.44 4.37
N VAL A 32 40.51 -7.34 3.11
CA VAL A 32 39.70 -6.79 2.01
C VAL A 32 38.52 -7.71 1.70
N ASP A 33 38.74 -9.03 1.73
CA ASP A 33 37.67 -10.00 1.48
C ASP A 33 36.55 -9.92 2.54
N LEU A 34 36.95 -9.86 3.84
CA LEU A 34 36.00 -9.64 4.92
C LEU A 34 35.23 -8.32 4.77
N ALA A 35 35.92 -7.24 4.40
CA ALA A 35 35.27 -5.95 4.17
C ALA A 35 34.28 -6.02 2.99
N PHE A 36 34.63 -6.72 1.92
CA PHE A 36 33.78 -6.90 0.75
C PHE A 36 32.56 -7.77 1.05
N LEU A 37 32.74 -8.86 1.79
CA LEU A 37 31.63 -9.70 2.27
C LEU A 37 30.66 -8.90 3.16
N LEU A 38 31.20 -8.10 4.06
CA LEU A 38 30.38 -7.25 4.93
C LEU A 38 29.62 -6.20 4.12
N LEU A 39 30.28 -5.57 3.14
CA LEU A 39 29.65 -4.59 2.27
C LEU A 39 28.54 -5.22 1.42
N THR A 40 28.77 -6.39 0.82
CA THR A 40 27.76 -7.10 0.03
C THR A 40 26.58 -7.53 0.89
N PHE A 41 26.83 -7.98 2.13
CA PHE A 41 25.79 -8.30 3.09
C PHE A 41 24.94 -7.07 3.42
N PHE A 42 25.54 -5.91 3.71
CA PHE A 42 24.79 -4.68 3.96
C PHE A 42 23.97 -4.22 2.75
N VAL A 43 24.55 -4.30 1.55
CA VAL A 43 23.81 -3.95 0.32
C VAL A 43 22.61 -4.87 0.13
N LEU A 44 22.78 -6.18 0.30
CA LEU A 44 21.69 -7.14 0.20
C LEU A 44 20.61 -6.90 1.27
N THR A 45 20.99 -6.72 2.53
CA THR A 45 20.02 -6.48 3.61
C THR A 45 19.30 -5.15 3.48
N SER A 46 19.97 -4.10 3.00
CA SER A 46 19.36 -2.78 2.80
C SER A 46 18.31 -2.77 1.67
N THR A 47 18.44 -3.63 0.66
CA THR A 47 17.45 -3.74 -0.42
C THR A 47 16.14 -4.40 0.02
N PHE A 48 16.16 -5.21 1.09
CA PHE A 48 14.93 -5.81 1.63
C PHE A 48 14.09 -4.84 2.49
N ASN A 49 14.69 -3.76 2.95
CA ASN A 49 14.03 -2.79 3.85
C ASN A 49 13.40 -1.62 3.10
N LYS A 50 12.94 -1.82 1.86
CA LYS A 50 12.15 -0.80 1.18
C LYS A 50 10.81 -0.66 1.90
N PRO A 51 10.50 0.52 2.46
CA PRO A 51 9.18 0.76 3.00
C PRO A 51 8.19 0.56 1.85
N LYS A 52 7.20 -0.32 2.04
CA LYS A 52 6.08 -0.44 1.11
C LYS A 52 5.26 0.83 1.24
N SER A 53 5.60 1.85 0.48
CA SER A 53 4.74 3.01 0.33
C SER A 53 3.52 2.57 -0.48
N MET A 54 2.34 2.81 0.05
CA MET A 54 1.11 2.63 -0.69
C MET A 54 0.97 3.84 -1.62
N GLU A 55 1.06 3.63 -2.93
CA GLU A 55 0.70 4.68 -3.88
C GLU A 55 -0.82 4.85 -3.84
N LEU A 56 -1.25 5.87 -3.12
CA LEU A 56 -2.63 6.33 -3.11
C LEU A 56 -2.80 7.27 -4.31
N SER A 57 -3.33 6.74 -5.40
CA SER A 57 -3.85 7.58 -6.49
C SER A 57 -5.17 8.20 -6.02
N LEU A 58 -5.07 9.32 -5.33
CA LEU A 58 -6.23 10.10 -4.94
C LEU A 58 -6.64 10.95 -6.15
N PRO A 59 -7.87 10.82 -6.66
CA PRO A 59 -8.41 11.83 -7.56
C PRO A 59 -8.43 13.16 -6.82
N ALA A 60 -8.20 14.26 -7.54
CA ALA A 60 -8.29 15.59 -6.95
C ALA A 60 -9.68 15.75 -6.29
N PRO A 61 -9.75 16.18 -5.02
CA PRO A 61 -11.03 16.39 -4.37
C PRO A 61 -11.82 17.43 -5.18
N PRO A 62 -13.12 17.21 -5.40
CA PRO A 62 -13.96 18.21 -6.06
C PRO A 62 -14.02 19.47 -5.21
N GLU A 63 -14.06 20.62 -5.84
CA GLU A 63 -14.11 21.92 -5.15
C GLU A 63 -15.35 22.08 -4.25
N LYS A 64 -16.41 21.31 -4.55
CA LYS A 64 -17.63 21.23 -3.73
C LYS A 64 -18.10 19.78 -3.60
N PRO A 65 -18.51 19.34 -2.40
CA PRO A 65 -19.07 18.00 -2.19
C PRO A 65 -20.31 17.69 -3.03
N GLU A 66 -21.05 18.74 -3.43
CA GLU A 66 -22.28 18.64 -4.23
C GLU A 66 -22.01 18.35 -5.71
N ASP A 67 -20.79 18.61 -6.22
CA ASP A 67 -20.40 18.40 -7.63
C ASP A 67 -19.93 16.96 -7.93
N MET A 68 -20.05 16.05 -6.97
CA MET A 68 -19.67 14.65 -7.22
C MET A 68 -20.70 13.99 -8.15
N PRO A 69 -20.25 13.42 -9.29
CA PRO A 69 -21.14 12.65 -10.12
C PRO A 69 -21.70 11.46 -9.35
N PRO A 70 -23.00 11.13 -9.51
CA PRO A 70 -23.61 10.02 -8.81
C PRO A 70 -22.88 8.72 -9.14
N VAL A 71 -22.37 8.06 -8.11
CA VAL A 71 -21.63 6.81 -8.27
C VAL A 71 -22.63 5.65 -8.25
N LYS A 72 -22.86 5.04 -9.43
CA LYS A 72 -23.88 3.98 -9.58
C LYS A 72 -23.72 2.81 -8.61
N ASN A 73 -22.51 2.40 -8.32
CA ASN A 73 -22.17 1.32 -7.38
C ASN A 73 -21.30 1.88 -6.25
N GLY A 74 -21.73 3.00 -5.65
CA GLY A 74 -21.02 3.65 -4.55
C GLY A 74 -21.35 3.01 -3.20
N VAL A 75 -20.33 2.83 -2.38
CA VAL A 75 -20.49 2.52 -0.94
C VAL A 75 -19.70 3.58 -0.18
N THR A 76 -20.38 4.30 0.68
CA THR A 76 -19.75 5.34 1.51
C THR A 76 -19.58 4.83 2.93
N PHE A 77 -18.35 4.95 3.42
CA PHE A 77 -18.00 4.66 4.80
C PHE A 77 -17.73 5.96 5.56
N LEU A 78 -18.31 6.08 6.72
CA LEU A 78 -18.14 7.19 7.64
C LEU A 78 -17.34 6.67 8.83
N LEU A 79 -16.11 7.12 8.96
CA LEU A 79 -15.23 6.75 10.07
C LEU A 79 -15.44 7.74 11.23
N THR A 80 -15.67 7.20 12.40
CA THR A 80 -15.97 7.98 13.59
C THR A 80 -14.97 7.69 14.71
N LYS A 81 -15.17 8.36 15.83
CA LYS A 81 -14.47 8.08 17.08
C LYS A 81 -14.76 6.63 17.54
N ASP A 82 -13.86 6.07 18.35
CA ASP A 82 -14.00 4.76 19.01
C ASP A 82 -14.08 3.55 18.07
N ASP A 83 -13.37 3.64 16.93
CA ASP A 83 -13.23 2.57 15.92
C ASP A 83 -14.58 2.10 15.34
N ARG A 84 -15.62 2.92 15.41
CA ARG A 84 -16.94 2.65 14.84
C ARG A 84 -16.98 3.11 13.38
N ILE A 85 -17.55 2.28 12.53
CA ILE A 85 -17.74 2.55 11.11
C ILE A 85 -19.21 2.52 10.81
N PHE A 86 -19.69 3.58 10.18
CA PHE A 86 -21.05 3.60 9.61
C PHE A 86 -20.95 3.58 8.09
N TRP A 87 -21.90 2.95 7.43
CA TRP A 87 -21.88 2.87 5.99
C TRP A 87 -23.28 2.96 5.40
N TYR A 88 -23.33 3.34 4.14
CA TYR A 88 -24.53 3.29 3.33
C TYR A 88 -24.16 3.02 1.87
N ALA A 89 -25.10 2.46 1.09
CA ALA A 89 -24.92 2.17 -0.34
C ALA A 89 -25.66 3.20 -1.19
N GLY A 90 -25.04 3.62 -2.28
CA GLY A 90 -25.61 4.55 -3.25
C GLY A 90 -25.50 6.01 -2.85
N GLU A 91 -26.44 6.80 -3.32
CA GLU A 91 -26.52 8.23 -3.05
C GLU A 91 -27.15 8.51 -1.68
N PHE A 92 -26.71 9.57 -1.03
CA PHE A 92 -27.25 10.00 0.26
C PHE A 92 -28.51 10.83 0.08
N TYR A 93 -29.58 10.47 0.78
CA TYR A 93 -30.84 11.19 0.84
C TYR A 93 -31.23 11.43 2.31
N ALA A 94 -31.26 12.69 2.75
CA ALA A 94 -31.56 13.03 4.13
C ALA A 94 -33.05 12.74 4.48
N GLU A 95 -33.98 13.10 3.59
CA GLU A 95 -35.43 13.00 3.77
C GLU A 95 -36.13 12.14 2.70
N GLY A 96 -35.36 11.37 1.93
CA GLY A 96 -35.84 10.73 0.71
C GLY A 96 -35.71 11.65 -0.52
N ASN A 97 -36.06 11.16 -1.68
CA ASN A 97 -36.08 11.98 -2.89
C ASN A 97 -37.45 11.97 -3.56
N ASP A 98 -37.68 12.96 -4.45
CA ASP A 98 -38.95 13.13 -5.22
C ASP A 98 -39.29 11.92 -6.12
N LYS A 99 -38.33 10.96 -6.28
CA LYS A 99 -38.49 9.72 -7.04
C LYS A 99 -38.90 8.53 -6.16
N GLY A 100 -39.32 8.75 -4.92
CA GLY A 100 -39.83 7.73 -4.02
C GLY A 100 -38.79 6.84 -3.36
N LYS A 101 -37.51 7.26 -3.36
CA LYS A 101 -36.46 6.54 -2.59
C LYS A 101 -36.58 6.95 -1.12
N PRO A 102 -36.53 5.97 -0.19
CA PRO A 102 -36.55 6.25 1.24
C PRO A 102 -35.31 7.03 1.69
N ALA A 103 -35.40 7.66 2.83
CA ALA A 103 -34.24 8.27 3.49
C ALA A 103 -33.15 7.26 3.72
N THR A 104 -31.89 7.69 3.58
CA THR A 104 -30.72 6.83 3.77
C THR A 104 -30.62 6.41 5.23
N THR A 105 -30.53 5.12 5.45
CA THR A 105 -30.25 4.54 6.77
C THR A 105 -28.78 4.20 6.89
N LEU A 106 -28.12 4.67 7.95
CA LEU A 106 -26.76 4.28 8.27
C LEU A 106 -26.77 2.93 8.96
N GLU A 107 -25.98 2.02 8.47
CA GLU A 107 -25.69 0.72 9.11
C GLU A 107 -24.33 0.79 9.79
N GLU A 108 -24.21 0.18 10.97
CA GLU A 108 -22.98 0.14 11.72
C GLU A 108 -22.21 -1.16 11.42
N THR A 109 -20.89 -1.06 11.28
CA THR A 109 -19.99 -2.18 11.15
C THR A 109 -18.69 -1.91 11.94
N ASN A 110 -17.82 -2.91 12.01
CA ASN A 110 -16.56 -2.83 12.73
C ASN A 110 -15.40 -3.37 11.88
N PHE A 111 -14.16 -3.11 12.30
CA PHE A 111 -12.94 -3.62 11.66
C PHE A 111 -12.71 -5.11 11.94
N SER A 112 -13.74 -5.93 11.92
CA SER A 112 -13.60 -7.37 12.10
C SER A 112 -13.73 -8.12 10.79
N LYS A 113 -13.29 -9.38 10.81
CA LYS A 113 -13.43 -10.28 9.66
C LYS A 113 -14.90 -10.52 9.27
N ASP A 114 -15.80 -10.60 10.24
CA ASP A 114 -17.23 -10.81 10.02
C ASP A 114 -18.00 -9.52 9.78
N GLY A 115 -17.37 -8.35 10.02
CA GLY A 115 -17.91 -7.02 9.78
C GLY A 115 -17.50 -6.46 8.41
N LEU A 116 -16.57 -5.51 8.43
CA LEU A 116 -16.14 -4.79 7.23
C LEU A 116 -15.62 -5.71 6.13
N HIS A 117 -14.80 -6.73 6.48
CA HIS A 117 -14.25 -7.65 5.50
C HIS A 117 -15.34 -8.44 4.76
N ALA A 118 -16.26 -9.06 5.49
CA ALA A 118 -17.36 -9.82 4.90
C ALA A 118 -18.25 -8.94 4.01
N LEU A 119 -18.53 -7.72 4.47
CA LEU A 119 -19.33 -6.74 3.73
C LEU A 119 -18.64 -6.32 2.42
N LEU A 120 -17.34 -6.07 2.45
CA LEU A 120 -16.59 -5.71 1.25
C LEU A 120 -16.52 -6.87 0.26
N LEU A 121 -16.34 -8.10 0.73
CA LEU A 121 -16.36 -9.29 -0.14
C LEU A 121 -17.73 -9.50 -0.81
N ASP A 122 -18.82 -9.31 -0.06
CA ASP A 122 -20.18 -9.41 -0.60
C ASP A 122 -20.43 -8.35 -1.69
N LYS A 123 -20.13 -7.10 -1.40
CA LYS A 123 -20.33 -6.00 -2.35
C LYS A 123 -19.39 -6.04 -3.54
N ASN A 124 -18.16 -6.54 -3.38
CA ASN A 124 -17.15 -6.61 -4.43
C ASN A 124 -17.09 -7.98 -5.14
N GLY A 125 -18.03 -8.86 -4.88
CA GLY A 125 -18.04 -10.24 -5.39
C GLY A 125 -17.88 -10.35 -6.92
N TRP A 126 -18.49 -9.41 -7.68
CA TRP A 126 -18.31 -9.35 -9.13
C TRP A 126 -16.85 -9.11 -9.52
N THR A 127 -16.19 -8.12 -8.92
CA THR A 127 -14.80 -7.77 -9.25
C THR A 127 -13.85 -8.91 -8.92
N ILE A 128 -14.06 -9.56 -7.77
CA ILE A 128 -13.24 -10.69 -7.31
C ILE A 128 -13.36 -11.87 -8.27
N SER A 129 -14.58 -12.21 -8.68
CA SER A 129 -14.83 -13.32 -9.61
C SER A 129 -14.25 -13.03 -11.00
N GLU A 130 -14.41 -11.81 -11.49
CA GLU A 130 -13.90 -11.41 -12.80
C GLU A 130 -12.37 -11.32 -12.82
N LYS A 131 -11.76 -10.78 -11.76
CA LYS A 131 -10.29 -10.78 -11.58
C LYS A 131 -9.74 -12.19 -11.60
N LYS A 132 -10.37 -13.12 -10.88
CA LYS A 132 -9.98 -14.54 -10.86
C LYS A 132 -10.06 -15.15 -12.26
N ARG A 133 -11.15 -14.93 -12.98
CA ARG A 133 -11.34 -15.41 -14.36
C ARG A 133 -10.23 -14.88 -15.29
N VAL A 134 -9.99 -13.58 -15.29
CA VAL A 134 -8.95 -12.95 -16.14
C VAL A 134 -7.56 -13.48 -15.79
N THR A 135 -7.28 -13.68 -14.52
CA THR A 135 -6.00 -14.23 -14.07
C THR A 135 -5.80 -15.67 -14.55
N GLU A 136 -6.81 -16.52 -14.40
CA GLU A 136 -6.77 -17.92 -14.87
C GLU A 136 -6.62 -18.01 -16.40
N GLU A 137 -7.35 -17.19 -17.15
CA GLU A 137 -7.22 -17.11 -18.61
C GLU A 137 -5.84 -16.62 -19.04
N GLY A 138 -5.30 -15.60 -18.36
CA GLY A 138 -3.97 -15.07 -18.63
C GLY A 138 -2.85 -16.11 -18.41
N ILE A 139 -2.96 -16.89 -17.34
CA ILE A 139 -2.04 -18.00 -17.06
C ILE A 139 -2.14 -19.07 -18.14
N LYS A 140 -3.36 -19.47 -18.54
CA LYS A 140 -3.57 -20.45 -19.62
C LYS A 140 -3.02 -19.98 -20.97
N LYS A 141 -3.12 -18.68 -21.26
CA LYS A 141 -2.61 -18.05 -22.49
C LYS A 141 -1.12 -17.71 -22.38
N LYS A 142 -0.45 -17.97 -21.26
CA LYS A 142 0.96 -17.60 -20.98
C LYS A 142 1.25 -16.12 -21.28
N LEU A 143 0.35 -15.23 -20.90
CA LEU A 143 0.54 -13.79 -21.08
C LEU A 143 1.71 -13.30 -20.23
N ALA A 144 2.42 -12.30 -20.74
CA ALA A 144 3.45 -11.63 -19.95
C ALA A 144 2.82 -10.92 -18.74
N ASP A 145 3.52 -10.89 -17.60
CA ASP A 145 3.04 -10.30 -16.34
C ASP A 145 2.54 -8.87 -16.49
N THR A 146 3.21 -8.08 -17.34
CA THR A 146 2.81 -6.70 -17.62
C THR A 146 1.46 -6.61 -18.35
N THR A 147 1.15 -7.57 -19.22
CA THR A 147 -0.13 -7.62 -19.95
C THR A 147 -1.23 -8.09 -19.01
N LEU A 148 -0.96 -9.10 -18.20
CA LEU A 148 -1.89 -9.61 -17.19
C LEU A 148 -2.26 -8.51 -16.19
N THR A 149 -1.28 -7.75 -15.69
CA THR A 149 -1.51 -6.63 -14.79
C THR A 149 -2.41 -5.56 -15.43
N LYS A 150 -2.22 -5.25 -16.72
CA LYS A 150 -3.08 -4.30 -17.43
C LYS A 150 -4.53 -4.78 -17.54
N GLU A 151 -4.75 -6.06 -17.84
CA GLU A 151 -6.09 -6.63 -17.90
C GLU A 151 -6.78 -6.66 -16.52
N VAL A 152 -6.05 -7.03 -15.47
CA VAL A 152 -6.56 -6.95 -14.10
C VAL A 152 -6.93 -5.52 -13.72
N ASN A 153 -6.08 -4.55 -14.04
CA ASN A 153 -6.37 -3.13 -13.74
C ASN A 153 -7.60 -2.62 -14.51
N LYS A 154 -7.88 -3.11 -15.71
CA LYS A 154 -9.13 -2.79 -16.43
C LYS A 154 -10.36 -3.31 -15.67
N VAL A 155 -10.30 -4.53 -15.13
CA VAL A 155 -11.39 -5.09 -14.32
C VAL A 155 -11.62 -4.24 -13.07
N LEU A 156 -10.54 -3.85 -12.37
CA LEU A 156 -10.62 -3.01 -11.17
C LEU A 156 -11.18 -1.60 -11.46
N ALA A 157 -10.98 -1.10 -12.68
CA ALA A 157 -11.48 0.21 -13.13
C ALA A 157 -12.86 0.14 -13.80
N ASP A 158 -13.44 -1.04 -13.99
CA ASP A 158 -14.74 -1.23 -14.67
C ASP A 158 -15.87 -0.48 -13.93
N THR A 159 -16.88 -0.05 -14.68
CA THR A 159 -18.05 0.65 -14.13
C THR A 159 -18.91 -0.23 -13.21
N LYS A 160 -18.82 -1.54 -13.37
CA LYS A 160 -19.50 -2.53 -12.50
C LYS A 160 -18.80 -2.72 -11.16
N ALA A 161 -17.49 -2.45 -11.09
CA ALA A 161 -16.73 -2.53 -9.86
C ALA A 161 -17.24 -1.47 -8.85
N ILE A 162 -17.27 -1.85 -7.58
CA ILE A 162 -17.68 -0.91 -6.53
C ILE A 162 -16.71 0.27 -6.44
N THR A 163 -17.25 1.42 -6.11
CA THR A 163 -16.47 2.61 -5.76
C THR A 163 -16.70 2.90 -4.29
N VAL A 164 -15.64 2.90 -3.53
CA VAL A 164 -15.69 3.17 -2.09
C VAL A 164 -15.27 4.61 -1.82
N LEU A 165 -16.15 5.32 -1.12
CA LEU A 165 -15.89 6.68 -0.63
C LEU A 165 -15.64 6.57 0.88
N ILE A 166 -14.55 7.15 1.34
CA ILE A 166 -14.20 7.19 2.76
C ILE A 166 -14.30 8.64 3.21
N LYS A 167 -15.20 8.88 4.15
CA LYS A 167 -15.37 10.16 4.82
C LYS A 167 -14.99 10.00 6.28
N THR A 168 -14.27 10.97 6.81
CA THR A 168 -13.80 10.95 8.20
C THR A 168 -14.47 12.08 8.97
N ASP A 169 -14.85 11.80 10.21
CA ASP A 169 -15.19 12.83 11.19
C ASP A 169 -13.91 13.47 11.74
N ASP A 170 -14.00 14.69 12.22
CA ASP A 170 -12.87 15.43 12.85
C ASP A 170 -12.29 14.68 14.06
N GLN A 171 -13.06 13.79 14.67
CA GLN A 171 -12.64 12.98 15.81
C GLN A 171 -12.15 11.57 15.43
N ALA A 172 -12.21 11.21 14.15
CA ALA A 172 -11.75 9.91 13.67
C ALA A 172 -10.22 9.80 13.78
N THR A 173 -9.76 8.63 14.17
CA THR A 173 -8.33 8.36 14.31
C THR A 173 -7.72 8.11 12.93
N TYR A 174 -6.52 8.66 12.67
CA TYR A 174 -5.78 8.37 11.44
C TYR A 174 -5.54 6.87 11.23
N ARG A 175 -5.38 6.12 12.32
CA ARG A 175 -5.29 4.67 12.29
C ARG A 175 -6.48 4.03 11.58
N ASN A 176 -7.70 4.46 11.87
CA ASN A 176 -8.92 3.91 11.26
C ASN A 176 -8.93 4.12 9.74
N ALA A 177 -8.42 5.25 9.27
CA ALA A 177 -8.28 5.51 7.84
C ALA A 177 -7.28 4.57 7.17
N ILE A 178 -6.16 4.27 7.82
CA ILE A 178 -5.16 3.33 7.32
C ILE A 178 -5.69 1.89 7.34
N ASP A 179 -6.29 1.46 8.45
CA ASP A 179 -6.88 0.12 8.59
C ASP A 179 -7.97 -0.10 7.52
N MET A 180 -8.78 0.93 7.24
CA MET A 180 -9.77 0.90 6.15
C MET A 180 -9.10 0.74 4.78
N LEU A 181 -8.05 1.49 4.50
CA LEU A 181 -7.34 1.42 3.21
C LEU A 181 -6.67 0.07 3.00
N ASP A 182 -6.13 -0.52 4.04
CA ASP A 182 -5.53 -1.85 4.00
C ASP A 182 -6.61 -2.91 3.72
N GLU A 183 -7.77 -2.81 4.37
CA GLU A 183 -8.88 -3.72 4.15
C GLU A 183 -9.43 -3.64 2.71
N LEU A 184 -9.58 -2.42 2.16
CA LEU A 184 -9.97 -2.22 0.77
C LEU A 184 -8.97 -2.83 -0.21
N LYS A 185 -7.69 -2.80 0.11
CA LYS A 185 -6.65 -3.43 -0.71
C LYS A 185 -6.70 -4.95 -0.63
N ILE A 186 -6.92 -5.50 0.55
CA ILE A 186 -7.09 -6.95 0.78
C ILE A 186 -8.31 -7.48 0.01
N CYS A 187 -9.40 -6.71 0.00
CA CYS A 187 -10.64 -7.07 -0.69
C CYS A 187 -10.66 -6.69 -2.18
N ASP A 188 -9.51 -6.33 -2.78
CA ASP A 188 -9.39 -5.99 -4.21
C ASP A 188 -10.31 -4.86 -4.67
N VAL A 189 -10.56 -3.87 -3.84
CA VAL A 189 -11.32 -2.69 -4.22
C VAL A 189 -10.43 -1.73 -5.02
N GLY A 190 -10.67 -1.63 -6.32
CA GLY A 190 -9.86 -0.81 -7.23
C GLY A 190 -10.13 0.69 -7.13
N LYS A 191 -11.42 1.06 -6.96
CA LYS A 191 -11.85 2.47 -6.91
C LYS A 191 -12.13 2.90 -5.48
N ARG A 192 -11.29 3.77 -4.96
CA ARG A 192 -11.43 4.32 -3.62
C ARG A 192 -11.13 5.81 -3.63
N VAL A 193 -11.92 6.56 -2.90
CA VAL A 193 -11.76 8.01 -2.74
C VAL A 193 -11.76 8.30 -1.24
N ILE A 194 -10.76 9.03 -0.77
CA ILE A 194 -10.60 9.41 0.62
C ILE A 194 -10.45 10.93 0.73
N GLY A 195 -10.73 11.48 1.90
CA GLY A 195 -10.55 12.91 2.16
C GLY A 195 -11.70 13.78 1.66
N ILE A 196 -12.87 13.17 1.46
CA ILE A 196 -14.10 13.92 1.18
C ILE A 196 -14.70 14.32 2.52
N GLU A 197 -15.04 15.59 2.65
CA GLU A 197 -15.76 16.09 3.83
C GLU A 197 -17.17 15.51 3.90
N MET A 198 -17.65 15.27 5.11
CA MET A 198 -19.05 14.90 5.34
C MET A 198 -19.95 16.09 5.05
N THR A 199 -21.08 15.84 4.42
CA THR A 199 -22.12 16.87 4.31
C THR A 199 -22.77 17.09 5.69
N GLN A 200 -23.32 18.28 5.91
CA GLN A 200 -23.98 18.61 7.17
C GLN A 200 -25.13 17.65 7.49
N SER A 201 -25.84 17.16 6.48
CA SER A 201 -26.93 16.19 6.64
C SER A 201 -26.42 14.81 7.06
N GLU A 202 -25.30 14.34 6.50
CA GLU A 202 -24.65 13.09 6.93
C GLU A 202 -24.18 13.18 8.38
N PHE A 203 -23.56 14.30 8.73
CA PHE A 203 -23.08 14.57 10.10
C PHE A 203 -24.23 14.57 11.12
N ASN A 204 -25.35 15.22 10.81
CA ASN A 204 -26.52 15.23 11.67
C ASN A 204 -27.10 13.83 11.88
N LEU A 205 -27.17 13.03 10.80
CA LEU A 205 -27.67 11.65 10.88
C LEU A 205 -26.72 10.76 11.69
N LEU A 206 -25.41 10.97 11.55
CA LEU A 206 -24.39 10.27 12.30
C LEU A 206 -24.49 10.60 13.81
N GLN A 207 -24.62 11.87 14.18
CA GLN A 207 -24.80 12.29 15.56
C GLN A 207 -26.07 11.72 16.19
N ALA A 208 -27.16 11.57 15.44
CA ALA A 208 -28.40 10.96 15.93
C ALA A 208 -28.24 9.47 16.27
N LYS A 209 -27.27 8.77 15.59
CA LYS A 209 -26.99 7.34 15.85
C LYS A 209 -25.89 7.10 16.89
N THR A 210 -25.07 8.11 17.16
CA THR A 210 -23.93 7.99 18.09
C THR A 210 -24.32 8.39 19.53
N LYS A 211 -25.48 9.01 19.73
CA LYS A 211 -26.08 9.28 21.05
C LYS A 211 -26.74 8.03 21.60
#